data_12209d62836452cb460e6eda463ad0cd
#
_entry.id   12209d62836452cb460e6eda463ad0cd
#
_cell.length_a   1.000
_cell.length_b   1.000
_cell.length_c   1.000
_cell.angle_alpha   90.00
_cell.angle_beta   90.00
_cell.angle_gamma   90.00
#
_symmetry.space_group_name_H-M   'P 1'
#
loop_
_entity.id
_entity.type
_entity.pdbx_description
1 polymer ?
#
loop_
_entity_poly.entity_id
_entity_poly.type
_entity_poly.pdbx_seq_one_letter_code
_entity_poly.pdbx_strand_id
1 'polypeptide(L)'
;MADAPTDEDKVLIREFLDGHVHGVVVEDDEDLFASGLVNSLFAVQLVMWVERTYGLRASGEDLDFANFRSIDAIAGFVARKKALVGGGA
;
A
#
# COMPACT_ATOMS: atom_id res chain seq x y z
N MET A 1 -18.85 3.23 -1.68
CA MET A 1 -18.52 2.62 -0.40
C MET A 1 -17.40 1.62 -0.51
N ALA A 2 -17.36 0.86 -1.57
CA ALA A 2 -16.36 -0.19 -1.73
C ALA A 2 -14.94 0.34 -1.91
N ASP A 3 -14.79 1.61 -2.23
CA ASP A 3 -13.49 2.21 -2.50
C ASP A 3 -12.88 2.90 -1.28
N ALA A 4 -13.51 2.80 -0.11
CA ALA A 4 -12.95 3.36 1.11
C ALA A 4 -11.92 2.39 1.69
N PRO A 5 -10.79 2.90 2.21
CA PRO A 5 -9.82 2.04 2.91
C PRO A 5 -10.47 1.40 4.13
N THR A 6 -10.11 0.15 4.41
CA THR A 6 -10.62 -0.55 5.58
C THR A 6 -9.51 -0.73 6.61
N ASP A 7 -9.91 -0.93 7.86
CA ASP A 7 -8.95 -1.22 8.93
C ASP A 7 -8.22 -2.54 8.66
N GLU A 8 -8.92 -3.49 8.05
CA GLU A 8 -8.31 -4.77 7.70
C GLU A 8 -7.18 -4.59 6.69
N ASP A 9 -7.37 -3.73 5.69
CA ASP A 9 -6.32 -3.44 4.73
C ASP A 9 -5.11 -2.82 5.42
N LYS A 10 -5.35 -1.90 6.35
CA LYS A 10 -4.26 -1.27 7.10
C LYS A 10 -3.50 -2.29 7.95
N VAL A 11 -4.19 -3.24 8.56
CA VAL A 11 -3.55 -4.30 9.33
C VAL A 11 -2.62 -5.11 8.45
N LEU A 12 -3.09 -5.52 7.28
CA LEU A 12 -2.28 -6.29 6.34
C LEU A 12 -1.06 -5.52 5.88
N ILE A 13 -1.23 -4.24 5.59
CA ILE A 13 -0.13 -3.38 5.16
C ILE A 13 0.90 -3.25 6.28
N ARG A 14 0.45 -3.08 7.53
CA ARG A 14 1.36 -3.00 8.67
C ARG A 14 2.13 -4.29 8.85
N GLU A 15 1.50 -5.43 8.67
CA GLU A 15 2.19 -6.72 8.77
C GLU A 15 3.29 -6.84 7.72
N PHE A 16 3.01 -6.38 6.51
CA PHE A 16 4.02 -6.37 5.46
C PHE A 16 5.19 -5.45 5.83
N LEU A 17 4.87 -4.26 6.34
CA LEU A 17 5.89 -3.31 6.78
C LEU A 17 6.74 -3.89 7.91
N ASP A 18 6.10 -4.52 8.89
CA ASP A 18 6.80 -5.10 10.03
C ASP A 18 7.81 -6.15 9.62
N GLY A 19 7.54 -6.85 8.51
CA GLY A 19 8.48 -7.82 7.95
C GLY A 19 9.71 -7.17 7.33
N HIS A 20 9.66 -5.87 7.02
CA HIS A 20 10.74 -5.16 6.35
C HIS A 20 11.41 -4.11 7.23
N VAL A 21 10.67 -3.55 8.17
CA VAL A 21 11.17 -2.51 9.07
C VAL A 21 10.86 -2.94 10.50
N HIS A 22 11.89 -3.30 11.23
CA HIS A 22 11.72 -3.84 12.58
C HIS A 22 11.96 -2.78 13.65
N GLY A 23 11.21 -2.88 14.73
CA GLY A 23 11.45 -2.06 15.91
C GLY A 23 11.03 -0.60 15.78
N VAL A 24 10.20 -0.29 14.79
CA VAL A 24 9.76 1.09 14.54
C VAL A 24 8.24 1.13 14.56
N VAL A 25 7.69 2.10 15.27
CA VAL A 25 6.26 2.36 15.25
C VAL A 25 6.01 3.43 14.20
N VAL A 26 5.13 3.13 13.25
CA VAL A 26 4.82 4.01 12.13
C VAL A 26 3.37 4.46 12.24
N GLU A 27 3.15 5.77 12.16
CA GLU A 27 1.79 6.31 12.14
C GLU A 27 1.18 6.12 10.75
N ASP A 28 -0.15 6.06 10.69
CA ASP A 28 -0.84 5.80 9.42
C ASP A 28 -0.54 6.87 8.35
N ASP A 29 -0.33 8.10 8.77
CA ASP A 29 -0.09 9.22 7.85
C ASP A 29 1.40 9.61 7.74
N GLU A 30 2.29 8.84 8.37
CA GLU A 30 3.71 9.13 8.35
C GLU A 30 4.30 8.87 6.96
N ASP A 31 5.11 9.82 6.47
CA ASP A 31 5.76 9.67 5.18
C ASP A 31 6.98 8.75 5.32
N LEU A 32 6.83 7.55 4.79
CA LEU A 32 7.83 6.49 4.95
C LEU A 32 9.11 6.79 4.17
N PHE A 33 9.00 7.47 3.03
CA PHE A 33 10.18 7.83 2.25
C PHE A 33 10.93 9.00 2.86
N ALA A 34 10.20 10.00 3.34
CA ALA A 34 10.82 11.16 3.96
C ALA A 34 11.56 10.80 5.24
N SER A 35 11.03 9.82 5.98
CA SER A 35 11.68 9.37 7.23
C SER A 35 12.86 8.43 6.98
N GLY A 36 13.05 7.98 5.74
CA GLY A 36 14.14 7.07 5.40
C GLY A 36 13.88 5.62 5.75
N LEU A 37 12.67 5.29 6.18
CA LEU A 37 12.33 3.92 6.56
C LEU A 37 12.22 3.00 5.35
N VAL A 38 11.81 3.53 4.20
CA VAL A 38 11.64 2.74 2.98
C VAL A 38 12.28 3.48 1.80
N ASN A 39 12.50 2.75 0.71
CA ASN A 39 13.12 3.29 -0.50
C ASN A 39 12.39 2.75 -1.74
N SER A 40 12.92 3.06 -2.93
CA SER A 40 12.30 2.66 -4.19
C SER A 40 12.18 1.14 -4.34
N LEU A 41 13.16 0.40 -3.86
CA LEU A 41 13.11 -1.06 -3.91
C LEU A 41 11.93 -1.58 -3.09
N PHE A 42 11.73 -1.00 -1.91
CA PHE A 42 10.58 -1.37 -1.08
C PHE A 42 9.26 -1.10 -1.83
N ALA A 43 9.18 0.03 -2.53
CA ALA A 43 7.95 0.36 -3.28
C ALA A 43 7.65 -0.71 -4.33
N VAL A 44 8.66 -1.20 -5.03
CA VAL A 44 8.48 -2.27 -6.00
C VAL A 44 8.01 -3.55 -5.32
N GLN A 45 8.61 -3.90 -4.20
CA GLN A 45 8.22 -5.09 -3.43
C GLN A 45 6.79 -4.96 -2.92
N LEU A 46 6.41 -3.77 -2.48
CA LEU A 46 5.06 -3.51 -2.01
C LEU A 46 4.03 -3.69 -3.13
N VAL A 47 4.33 -3.18 -4.32
CA VAL A 47 3.45 -3.33 -5.48
C VAL A 47 3.25 -4.81 -5.78
N MET A 48 4.32 -5.60 -5.79
CA MET A 48 4.24 -7.03 -6.04
C MET A 48 3.40 -7.73 -4.96
N TRP A 49 3.56 -7.32 -3.71
CA TRP A 49 2.78 -7.87 -2.61
C TRP A 49 1.28 -7.57 -2.77
N VAL A 50 0.97 -6.33 -3.14
CA VAL A 50 -0.42 -5.92 -3.37
C VAL A 50 -1.03 -6.73 -4.50
N GLU A 51 -0.30 -6.89 -5.59
CA GLU A 51 -0.81 -7.66 -6.73
C GLU A 51 -1.12 -9.10 -6.35
N ARG A 52 -0.26 -9.73 -5.57
CA ARG A 52 -0.48 -11.11 -5.14
C ARG A 52 -1.58 -11.25 -4.11
N THR A 53 -1.58 -10.34 -3.14
CA THR A 53 -2.49 -10.43 -2.00
C THR A 53 -3.92 -10.19 -2.42
N TYR A 54 -4.13 -9.26 -3.34
CA TYR A 54 -5.48 -8.83 -3.74
C TYR A 54 -5.85 -9.27 -5.14
N GLY A 55 -4.94 -9.92 -5.87
CA GLY A 55 -5.23 -10.34 -7.24
C GLY A 55 -5.40 -9.18 -8.19
N LEU A 56 -4.65 -8.11 -7.99
CA LEU A 56 -4.74 -6.89 -8.77
C LEU A 56 -3.55 -6.76 -9.72
N ARG A 57 -3.67 -5.83 -10.66
CA ARG A 57 -2.57 -5.45 -11.53
C ARG A 57 -2.30 -3.95 -11.40
N ALA A 58 -1.04 -3.62 -11.14
CA ALA A 58 -0.59 -2.23 -11.11
C ALA A 58 -0.04 -1.86 -12.48
N SER A 59 -0.47 -0.73 -13.02
CA SER A 59 0.07 -0.21 -14.28
C SER A 59 1.24 0.73 -13.97
N GLY A 60 1.93 1.20 -15.04
CA GLY A 60 3.01 2.16 -14.86
C GLY A 60 2.57 3.44 -14.18
N GLU A 61 1.32 3.87 -14.41
CA GLU A 61 0.77 5.05 -13.76
C GLU A 61 0.60 4.87 -12.27
N ASP A 62 0.39 3.64 -11.82
CA ASP A 62 0.22 3.33 -10.40
C ASP A 62 1.55 3.37 -9.65
N LEU A 63 2.67 3.32 -10.35
CA LEU A 63 4.00 3.31 -9.75
C LEU A 63 4.46 4.72 -9.41
N ASP A 64 3.69 5.41 -8.61
CA ASP A 64 3.96 6.76 -8.14
C ASP A 64 4.20 6.69 -6.64
N PHE A 65 5.29 7.29 -6.17
CA PHE A 65 5.63 7.30 -4.76
C PHE A 65 4.51 7.86 -3.90
N ALA A 66 3.70 8.78 -4.42
CA ALA A 66 2.57 9.33 -3.69
C ALA A 66 1.59 8.25 -3.26
N ASN A 67 1.50 7.16 -4.01
CA ASN A 67 0.60 6.04 -3.67
C ASN A 67 1.14 5.17 -2.53
N PHE A 68 2.43 5.27 -2.22
CA PHE A 68 3.08 4.34 -1.29
C PHE A 68 3.81 5.04 -0.16
N ARG A 69 3.62 6.33 0.00
CA ARG A 69 4.41 7.10 0.97
C ARG A 69 3.94 6.94 2.40
N SER A 70 2.73 6.42 2.62
CA SER A 70 2.21 6.21 3.98
C SER A 70 1.27 5.03 3.97
N ILE A 71 0.94 4.52 5.17
CA ILE A 71 -0.03 3.44 5.28
C ILE A 71 -1.39 3.90 4.73
N ASP A 72 -1.80 5.12 5.02
CA ASP A 72 -3.04 5.67 4.49
C ASP A 72 -3.02 5.72 2.95
N ALA A 73 -1.90 6.15 2.38
CA ALA A 73 -1.78 6.22 0.91
C ALA A 73 -1.86 4.83 0.29
N ILE A 74 -1.17 3.85 0.88
CA ILE A 74 -1.19 2.48 0.40
C ILE A 74 -2.60 1.91 0.49
N ALA A 75 -3.27 2.10 1.62
CA ALA A 75 -4.63 1.61 1.81
C ALA A 75 -5.59 2.25 0.81
N GLY A 76 -5.43 3.55 0.55
CA GLY A 76 -6.22 4.24 -0.45
C GLY A 76 -5.99 3.70 -1.86
N PHE A 77 -4.73 3.43 -2.19
CA PHE A 77 -4.38 2.83 -3.47
C PHE A 77 -5.05 1.46 -3.63
N VAL A 78 -4.94 0.62 -2.61
CA VAL A 78 -5.56 -0.72 -2.62
C VAL A 78 -7.07 -0.59 -2.80
N ALA A 79 -7.70 0.33 -2.06
CA ALA A 79 -9.14 0.51 -2.14
C ALA A 79 -9.58 0.91 -3.55
N ARG A 80 -8.85 1.83 -4.18
CA ARG A 80 -9.16 2.26 -5.55
C ARG A 80 -9.02 1.11 -6.55
N LYS A 81 -7.95 0.31 -6.42
CA LYS A 81 -7.74 -0.81 -7.33
C LYS A 81 -8.81 -1.88 -7.14
N LYS A 82 -9.18 -2.18 -5.91
CA LYS A 82 -10.24 -3.14 -5.61
C LYS A 82 -11.58 -2.68 -6.19
N ALA A 83 -11.88 -1.40 -6.08
CA ALA A 83 -13.11 -0.85 -6.62
C ALA A 83 -13.16 -1.00 -8.15
N LEU A 84 -12.04 -0.77 -8.83
CA LEU A 84 -11.97 -0.92 -10.28
C LEU A 84 -12.20 -2.37 -10.70
N VAL A 85 -11.56 -3.32 -10.00
CA VAL A 85 -11.71 -4.73 -10.32
C VAL A 85 -13.12 -5.21 -9.98
N GLY A 86 -13.59 -4.90 -8.78
CA GLY A 86 -14.93 -5.33 -8.35
C GLY A 86 -16.04 -4.67 -9.14
N GLY A 87 -15.86 -3.39 -9.48
CA GLY A 87 -16.86 -2.65 -10.25
C GLY A 87 -16.97 -3.14 -11.69
N GLY A 88 -15.91 -3.74 -12.20
CA GLY A 88 -15.92 -4.29 -13.56
C GLY A 88 -16.59 -5.66 -13.67
N ALA A 89 -16.84 -6.24 -12.56
CA ALA A 89 -17.45 -7.58 -12.53
C ALA A 89 -18.99 -7.49 -12.69
#